data_e87cf3eb70cfc3d080454194af32a54d
#
_entry.id   e87cf3eb70cfc3d080454194af32a54d
#
_cell.length_a   1.000
_cell.length_b   1.000
_cell.length_c   1.000
_cell.angle_alpha   90.00
_cell.angle_beta   90.00
_cell.angle_gamma   90.00
#
_symmetry.space_group_name_H-M   'P 1'
#
loop_
_entity.id
_entity.type
_entity.pdbx_description
1 polymer ?
#
loop_
_entity_poly.entity_id
_entity_poly.type
_entity_poly.pdbx_seq_one_letter_code
_entity_poly.pdbx_strand_id
1 'polypeptide(L)'
;MKAVTYLRQFLSLKSLSLIIGGSLVYSIGFNMFILPCNLYNGGFLGIAQLLGYFMRNVLGLSFVTDSYIGIIYFLLNIPLMLLAIRKFGKDFLVKSAVCITSYSVLLSLVPVAEHNYLPDTITACLAGGIMCGLGCGMTLMSKGSGGGEGILGLLLMHRYHNMSVGKVFNIINIFVFGSCILLYDVAAAVYSIFFAVITSVVLDKAYLPSITVTMIVITKIDLVEEVIFAAVHRGVTKIKGIGAYSGEDTNVLLTVVSKVESMKLRHLLEECDPNIFIIEYENVSVIGNFEKRL
;
A
#
# COMPACT_ATOMS: atom_id res chain seq x y z
N MET A 1 25.85 0.97 -18.55
CA MET A 1 26.00 -0.37 -17.95
C MET A 1 26.03 -0.34 -16.43
N LYS A 2 26.87 0.45 -15.73
CA LYS A 2 26.96 0.46 -14.26
C LYS A 2 25.63 0.78 -13.52
N ALA A 3 24.80 1.69 -14.03
CA ALA A 3 23.52 2.05 -13.42
C ALA A 3 22.49 0.91 -13.47
N VAL A 4 22.42 0.15 -14.56
CA VAL A 4 21.52 -1.00 -14.73
C VAL A 4 21.91 -2.16 -13.81
N THR A 5 23.21 -2.40 -13.61
CA THR A 5 23.72 -3.41 -12.69
C THR A 5 23.44 -3.01 -11.23
N TYR A 6 23.55 -1.73 -10.90
CA TYR A 6 23.22 -1.19 -9.59
C TYR A 6 21.72 -1.30 -9.28
N LEU A 7 20.85 -0.98 -10.24
CA LEU A 7 19.39 -1.13 -10.09
C LEU A 7 18.98 -2.60 -9.92
N ARG A 8 19.59 -3.55 -10.64
CA ARG A 8 19.34 -4.99 -10.49
C ARG A 8 19.64 -5.52 -9.10
N GLN A 9 20.52 -4.90 -8.34
CA GLN A 9 20.84 -5.30 -6.97
C GLN A 9 19.68 -5.03 -6.00
N PHE A 10 18.84 -4.01 -6.27
CA PHE A 10 17.73 -3.58 -5.40
C PHE A 10 16.34 -3.90 -5.97
N LEU A 11 16.23 -4.12 -7.29
CA LEU A 11 14.97 -4.38 -7.98
C LEU A 11 14.94 -5.80 -8.53
N SER A 12 14.18 -6.68 -7.88
CA SER A 12 13.83 -7.97 -8.48
C SER A 12 12.83 -7.76 -9.63
N LEU A 13 12.80 -8.69 -10.61
CA LEU A 13 11.79 -8.67 -11.68
C LEU A 13 10.36 -8.61 -11.10
N LYS A 14 10.11 -9.33 -10.01
CA LYS A 14 8.84 -9.33 -9.29
C LYS A 14 8.51 -7.94 -8.73
N SER A 15 9.47 -7.25 -8.09
CA SER A 15 9.23 -5.90 -7.57
C SER A 15 8.93 -4.92 -8.70
N LEU A 16 9.67 -5.00 -9.81
CA LEU A 16 9.47 -4.13 -10.96
C LEU A 16 8.10 -4.34 -11.61
N SER A 17 7.68 -5.59 -11.81
CA SER A 17 6.35 -5.90 -12.37
C SER A 17 5.22 -5.42 -11.46
N LEU A 18 5.37 -5.53 -10.14
CA LEU A 18 4.40 -5.02 -9.17
C LEU A 18 4.31 -3.49 -9.20
N ILE A 19 5.46 -2.79 -9.33
CA ILE A 19 5.48 -1.34 -9.41
C ILE A 19 4.81 -0.86 -10.70
N ILE A 20 5.25 -1.37 -11.86
CA ILE A 20 4.72 -0.91 -13.15
C ILE A 20 3.26 -1.32 -13.31
N GLY A 21 2.92 -2.57 -13.03
CA GLY A 21 1.56 -3.08 -13.12
C GLY A 21 0.61 -2.36 -12.17
N GLY A 22 1.03 -2.16 -10.90
CA GLY A 22 0.24 -1.42 -9.92
C GLY A 22 0.04 0.04 -10.30
N SER A 23 1.09 0.72 -10.76
CA SER A 23 0.99 2.11 -11.24
C SER A 23 0.09 2.22 -12.48
N LEU A 24 0.10 1.23 -13.37
CA LEU A 24 -0.77 1.20 -14.55
C LEU A 24 -2.24 1.03 -14.14
N VAL A 25 -2.55 0.05 -13.30
CA VAL A 25 -3.91 -0.18 -12.79
C VAL A 25 -4.44 1.06 -12.07
N TYR A 26 -3.61 1.69 -11.24
CA TYR A 26 -3.95 2.95 -10.58
C TYR A 26 -4.26 4.06 -11.58
N SER A 27 -3.36 4.29 -12.55
CA SER A 27 -3.50 5.39 -13.52
C SER A 27 -4.74 5.20 -14.41
N ILE A 28 -5.06 3.97 -14.80
CA ILE A 28 -6.30 3.67 -15.50
C ILE A 28 -7.51 3.99 -14.63
N GLY A 29 -7.54 3.47 -13.39
CA GLY A 29 -8.64 3.73 -12.45
C GLY A 29 -8.88 5.21 -12.21
N PHE A 30 -7.80 5.97 -12.03
CA PHE A 30 -7.85 7.38 -11.74
C PHE A 30 -8.26 8.23 -12.96
N ASN A 31 -7.59 8.04 -14.11
CA ASN A 31 -7.80 8.84 -15.30
C ASN A 31 -9.12 8.51 -16.04
N MET A 32 -9.61 7.26 -15.92
CA MET A 32 -10.82 6.84 -16.61
C MET A 32 -12.09 7.07 -15.80
N PHE A 33 -12.03 7.04 -14.46
CA PHE A 33 -13.23 7.09 -13.63
C PHE A 33 -13.29 8.28 -12.67
N ILE A 34 -12.15 8.74 -12.15
CA ILE A 34 -12.15 9.76 -11.10
C ILE A 34 -12.00 11.16 -11.67
N LEU A 35 -11.01 11.39 -12.54
CA LEU A 35 -10.78 12.69 -13.15
C LEU A 35 -11.98 13.20 -13.99
N PRO A 36 -12.68 12.36 -14.80
CA PRO A 36 -13.82 12.82 -15.57
C PRO A 36 -15.02 13.29 -14.72
N CYS A 37 -15.06 12.85 -13.46
CA CYS A 37 -16.08 13.30 -12.49
C CYS A 37 -15.65 14.55 -11.70
N ASN A 38 -14.52 15.17 -12.03
CA ASN A 38 -13.92 16.29 -11.28
C ASN A 38 -13.69 15.96 -9.80
N LEU A 39 -13.34 14.72 -9.49
CA LEU A 39 -13.08 14.27 -8.15
C LEU A 39 -11.58 14.37 -7.82
N TYR A 40 -11.31 14.59 -6.54
CA TYR A 40 -9.97 14.74 -6.03
C TYR A 40 -9.50 13.48 -5.32
N ASN A 41 -8.22 13.15 -5.53
CA ASN A 41 -7.56 12.14 -4.71
C ASN A 41 -7.20 12.73 -3.34
N GLY A 42 -6.96 11.88 -2.38
CA GLY A 42 -6.30 12.27 -1.14
C GLY A 42 -4.78 12.40 -1.32
N GLY A 43 -4.11 12.87 -0.27
CA GLY A 43 -2.65 12.89 -0.19
C GLY A 43 -1.98 13.87 -1.15
N PHE A 44 -0.75 13.54 -1.53
CA PHE A 44 0.08 14.40 -2.41
C PHE A 44 -0.44 14.49 -3.84
N LEU A 45 -1.13 13.48 -4.32
CA LEU A 45 -1.75 13.54 -5.64
C LEU A 45 -2.90 14.55 -5.64
N GLY A 46 -3.67 14.64 -4.55
CA GLY A 46 -4.68 15.69 -4.37
C GLY A 46 -4.07 17.09 -4.33
N ILE A 47 -2.91 17.25 -3.67
CA ILE A 47 -2.16 18.52 -3.71
C ILE A 47 -1.73 18.83 -5.14
N ALA A 48 -1.27 17.83 -5.92
CA ALA A 48 -0.90 18.03 -7.32
C ALA A 48 -2.08 18.47 -8.18
N GLN A 49 -3.28 17.90 -7.94
CA GLN A 49 -4.52 18.34 -8.61
C GLN A 49 -4.88 19.79 -8.26
N LEU A 50 -4.83 20.16 -6.96
CA LEU A 50 -5.11 21.53 -6.52
C LEU A 50 -4.12 22.54 -7.12
N LEU A 51 -2.83 22.18 -7.21
CA LEU A 51 -1.83 23.02 -7.87
C LEU A 51 -2.09 23.15 -9.36
N GLY A 52 -2.44 22.07 -10.04
CA GLY A 52 -2.83 22.10 -11.46
C GLY A 52 -4.03 23.00 -11.69
N TYR A 53 -5.05 22.91 -10.83
CA TYR A 53 -6.21 23.81 -10.85
C TYR A 53 -5.80 25.28 -10.66
N PHE A 54 -4.98 25.56 -9.66
CA PHE A 54 -4.47 26.90 -9.37
C PHE A 54 -3.68 27.49 -10.57
N MET A 55 -2.79 26.69 -11.15
CA MET A 55 -2.00 27.10 -12.31
C MET A 55 -2.90 27.44 -13.51
N ARG A 56 -3.94 26.65 -13.75
CA ARG A 56 -4.88 26.83 -14.87
C ARG A 56 -5.80 28.03 -14.65
N ASN A 57 -6.46 28.08 -13.49
CA ASN A 57 -7.58 29.01 -13.29
C ASN A 57 -7.17 30.34 -12.64
N VAL A 58 -6.07 30.38 -11.85
CA VAL A 58 -5.61 31.60 -11.18
C VAL A 58 -4.46 32.25 -11.95
N LEU A 59 -3.46 31.43 -12.40
CA LEU A 59 -2.32 31.96 -13.14
C LEU A 59 -2.58 32.03 -14.67
N GLY A 60 -3.71 31.55 -15.16
CA GLY A 60 -4.09 31.60 -16.57
C GLY A 60 -3.24 30.71 -17.50
N LEU A 61 -2.56 29.71 -16.97
CA LEU A 61 -1.72 28.78 -17.73
C LEU A 61 -2.58 27.70 -18.43
N SER A 62 -3.24 28.08 -19.51
CA SER A 62 -4.19 27.23 -20.25
C SER A 62 -3.58 25.95 -20.84
N PHE A 63 -2.26 25.88 -20.97
CA PHE A 63 -1.57 24.68 -21.45
C PHE A 63 -1.48 23.58 -20.35
N VAL A 64 -1.74 23.91 -19.08
CA VAL A 64 -1.74 22.94 -17.99
C VAL A 64 -3.05 22.17 -18.02
N THR A 65 -3.05 20.97 -18.60
CA THR A 65 -4.18 20.03 -18.62
C THR A 65 -4.07 19.01 -17.50
N ASP A 66 -5.08 18.18 -17.33
CA ASP A 66 -5.08 17.12 -16.31
C ASP A 66 -3.98 16.07 -16.53
N SER A 67 -3.49 15.91 -17.77
CA SER A 67 -2.31 15.08 -18.07
C SER A 67 -1.02 15.56 -17.40
N TYR A 68 -0.94 16.83 -17.00
CA TYR A 68 0.22 17.36 -16.27
C TYR A 68 0.23 17.02 -14.77
N ILE A 69 -0.86 16.47 -14.24
CA ILE A 69 -0.96 16.08 -12.82
C ILE A 69 0.18 15.13 -12.42
N GLY A 70 0.52 14.17 -13.30
CA GLY A 70 1.65 13.26 -13.07
C GLY A 70 2.99 13.99 -12.96
N ILE A 71 3.23 15.00 -13.79
CA ILE A 71 4.45 15.81 -13.77
C ILE A 71 4.51 16.65 -12.48
N ILE A 72 3.41 17.31 -12.12
CA ILE A 72 3.32 18.10 -10.88
C ILE A 72 3.56 17.19 -9.67
N TYR A 73 2.95 16.01 -9.65
CA TYR A 73 3.16 15.00 -8.62
C TYR A 73 4.63 14.59 -8.50
N PHE A 74 5.32 14.36 -9.62
CA PHE A 74 6.74 14.06 -9.64
C PHE A 74 7.58 15.17 -9.02
N LEU A 75 7.35 16.41 -9.42
CA LEU A 75 8.07 17.58 -8.92
C LEU A 75 7.87 17.78 -7.42
N LEU A 76 6.66 17.57 -6.90
CA LEU A 76 6.36 17.63 -5.48
C LEU A 76 7.11 16.56 -4.66
N ASN A 77 7.39 15.41 -5.26
CA ASN A 77 8.10 14.33 -4.58
C ASN A 77 9.62 14.52 -4.55
N ILE A 78 10.22 15.34 -5.42
CA ILE A 78 11.68 15.58 -5.47
C ILE A 78 12.21 16.04 -4.10
N PRO A 79 11.69 17.13 -3.47
CA PRO A 79 12.22 17.59 -2.20
C PRO A 79 12.08 16.55 -1.09
N LEU A 80 10.99 15.77 -1.08
CA LEU A 80 10.79 14.70 -0.10
C LEU A 80 11.82 13.59 -0.27
N MET A 81 12.09 13.18 -1.51
CA MET A 81 13.11 12.19 -1.81
C MET A 81 14.50 12.65 -1.40
N LEU A 82 14.85 13.93 -1.65
CA LEU A 82 16.12 14.52 -1.22
C LEU A 82 16.28 14.50 0.29
N LEU A 83 15.23 14.81 1.04
CA LEU A 83 15.22 14.72 2.51
C LEU A 83 15.33 13.27 2.99
N ALA A 84 14.71 12.34 2.29
CA ALA A 84 14.70 10.93 2.62
C ALA A 84 16.06 10.23 2.42
N ILE A 85 16.90 10.71 1.48
CA ILE A 85 18.22 10.13 1.17
C ILE A 85 19.12 9.99 2.41
N ARG A 86 19.04 10.95 3.33
CA ARG A 86 19.86 10.97 4.54
C ARG A 86 19.34 10.08 5.68
N LYS A 87 18.08 9.60 5.57
CA LYS A 87 17.37 8.96 6.68
C LYS A 87 17.03 7.49 6.43
N PHE A 88 16.81 7.12 5.18
CA PHE A 88 16.34 5.79 4.79
C PHE A 88 17.39 5.00 4.01
N GLY A 89 17.27 3.67 4.08
CA GLY A 89 18.17 2.75 3.36
C GLY A 89 18.03 2.88 1.84
N LYS A 90 19.11 2.57 1.12
CA LYS A 90 19.20 2.67 -0.34
C LYS A 90 18.13 1.83 -1.07
N ASP A 91 17.78 0.66 -0.53
CA ASP A 91 16.76 -0.23 -1.11
C ASP A 91 15.39 0.47 -1.15
N PHE A 92 14.95 1.04 -0.02
CA PHE A 92 13.70 1.80 0.06
C PHE A 92 13.69 3.00 -0.89
N LEU A 93 14.79 3.76 -0.93
CA LEU A 93 14.90 4.95 -1.78
C LEU A 93 14.83 4.62 -3.27
N VAL A 94 15.54 3.59 -3.71
CA VAL A 94 15.54 3.16 -5.12
C VAL A 94 14.14 2.69 -5.52
N LYS A 95 13.50 1.87 -4.70
CA LYS A 95 12.14 1.38 -4.98
C LYS A 95 11.12 2.52 -4.98
N SER A 96 11.21 3.44 -4.01
CA SER A 96 10.31 4.60 -3.97
C SER A 96 10.52 5.54 -5.16
N ALA A 97 11.75 5.78 -5.58
CA ALA A 97 12.04 6.57 -6.78
C ALA A 97 11.43 5.94 -8.04
N VAL A 98 11.54 4.62 -8.19
CA VAL A 98 10.93 3.90 -9.31
C VAL A 98 9.40 3.93 -9.22
N CYS A 99 8.82 3.77 -8.04
CA CYS A 99 7.37 3.90 -7.83
C CYS A 99 6.87 5.29 -8.26
N ILE A 100 7.47 6.36 -7.71
CA ILE A 100 7.10 7.75 -8.00
C ILE A 100 7.21 8.04 -9.50
N THR A 101 8.32 7.62 -10.12
CA THR A 101 8.52 7.81 -11.55
C THR A 101 7.48 7.05 -12.38
N SER A 102 7.19 5.79 -12.02
CA SER A 102 6.18 4.97 -12.71
C SER A 102 4.78 5.59 -12.60
N TYR A 103 4.37 6.02 -11.40
CA TYR A 103 3.10 6.73 -11.21
C TYR A 103 3.04 8.00 -12.04
N SER A 104 4.08 8.83 -11.98
CA SER A 104 4.11 10.11 -12.68
C SER A 104 4.03 9.94 -14.20
N VAL A 105 4.80 9.02 -14.75
CA VAL A 105 4.81 8.72 -16.19
C VAL A 105 3.48 8.14 -16.63
N LEU A 106 2.95 7.15 -15.92
CA LEU A 106 1.71 6.47 -16.31
C LEU A 106 0.48 7.35 -16.11
N LEU A 107 0.41 8.18 -15.07
CA LEU A 107 -0.65 9.19 -14.92
C LEU A 107 -0.67 10.20 -16.07
N SER A 108 0.52 10.53 -16.62
CA SER A 108 0.61 11.46 -17.77
C SER A 108 0.38 10.78 -19.12
N LEU A 109 0.71 9.49 -19.26
CA LEU A 109 0.58 8.75 -20.52
C LEU A 109 -0.81 8.13 -20.73
N VAL A 110 -1.46 7.67 -19.66
CA VAL A 110 -2.81 7.13 -19.74
C VAL A 110 -3.76 8.28 -20.04
N PRO A 111 -4.52 8.23 -21.14
CA PRO A 111 -5.42 9.32 -21.49
C PRO A 111 -6.50 9.51 -20.40
N VAL A 112 -6.85 10.75 -20.14
CA VAL A 112 -8.00 11.10 -19.30
C VAL A 112 -9.26 10.93 -20.15
N ALA A 113 -10.28 10.23 -19.63
CA ALA A 113 -11.54 10.08 -20.33
C ALA A 113 -12.24 11.44 -20.47
N GLU A 114 -12.82 11.70 -21.61
CA GLU A 114 -13.50 12.98 -21.89
C GLU A 114 -14.79 13.16 -21.06
N HIS A 115 -15.41 12.04 -20.70
CA HIS A 115 -16.63 12.02 -19.89
C HIS A 115 -16.71 10.75 -19.04
N ASN A 116 -17.57 10.76 -18.04
CA ASN A 116 -17.83 9.56 -17.25
C ASN A 116 -18.60 8.53 -18.09
N TYR A 117 -18.00 7.35 -18.30
CA TYR A 117 -18.63 6.23 -19.01
C TYR A 117 -19.63 5.44 -18.15
N LEU A 118 -19.65 5.68 -16.85
CA LEU A 118 -20.52 4.98 -15.91
C LEU A 118 -21.78 5.79 -15.63
N PRO A 119 -22.90 5.14 -15.24
CA PRO A 119 -24.20 5.81 -15.15
C PRO A 119 -24.25 6.92 -14.10
N ASP A 120 -23.41 6.83 -13.06
CA ASP A 120 -23.40 7.81 -11.98
C ASP A 120 -22.00 7.93 -11.32
N THR A 121 -21.83 8.99 -10.53
CA THR A 121 -20.57 9.30 -9.85
C THR A 121 -20.23 8.28 -8.75
N ILE A 122 -21.23 7.65 -8.10
CA ILE A 122 -21.00 6.65 -7.06
C ILE A 122 -20.37 5.40 -7.68
N THR A 123 -20.90 4.95 -8.81
CA THR A 123 -20.35 3.80 -9.55
C THR A 123 -18.93 4.09 -10.05
N ALA A 124 -18.66 5.33 -10.48
CA ALA A 124 -17.31 5.76 -10.84
C ALA A 124 -16.34 5.73 -9.64
N CYS A 125 -16.78 6.21 -8.46
CA CYS A 125 -16.01 6.11 -7.21
C CYS A 125 -15.70 4.66 -6.83
N LEU A 126 -16.68 3.75 -6.98
CA LEU A 126 -16.48 2.32 -6.70
C LEU A 126 -15.44 1.71 -7.65
N ALA A 127 -15.63 1.87 -8.96
CA ALA A 127 -14.72 1.32 -9.97
C ALA A 127 -13.31 1.90 -9.84
N GLY A 128 -13.20 3.21 -9.79
CA GLY A 128 -11.94 3.92 -9.61
C GLY A 128 -11.27 3.59 -8.28
N GLY A 129 -12.04 3.55 -7.18
CA GLY A 129 -11.54 3.23 -5.85
C GLY A 129 -10.99 1.80 -5.74
N ILE A 130 -11.67 0.82 -6.34
CA ILE A 130 -11.18 -0.55 -6.41
C ILE A 130 -9.87 -0.62 -7.21
N MET A 131 -9.83 -0.04 -8.40
CA MET A 131 -8.62 -0.06 -9.24
C MET A 131 -7.46 0.69 -8.59
N CYS A 132 -7.69 1.88 -8.06
CA CYS A 132 -6.66 2.65 -7.37
C CYS A 132 -6.15 1.93 -6.11
N GLY A 133 -7.03 1.33 -5.31
CA GLY A 133 -6.67 0.56 -4.13
C GLY A 133 -5.83 -0.67 -4.46
N LEU A 134 -6.22 -1.45 -5.47
CA LEU A 134 -5.44 -2.59 -5.98
C LEU A 134 -4.07 -2.14 -6.50
N GLY A 135 -4.03 -1.08 -7.32
CA GLY A 135 -2.79 -0.52 -7.85
C GLY A 135 -1.82 -0.08 -6.76
N CYS A 136 -2.31 0.64 -5.75
CA CYS A 136 -1.53 1.01 -4.57
C CYS A 136 -1.04 -0.22 -3.79
N GLY A 137 -1.90 -1.21 -3.55
CA GLY A 137 -1.54 -2.45 -2.86
C GLY A 137 -0.40 -3.19 -3.57
N MET A 138 -0.49 -3.32 -4.89
CA MET A 138 0.57 -3.94 -5.70
C MET A 138 1.91 -3.19 -5.59
N THR A 139 1.90 -1.86 -5.64
CA THR A 139 3.14 -1.07 -5.52
C THR A 139 3.74 -1.17 -4.12
N LEU A 140 2.94 -1.16 -3.06
CA LEU A 140 3.41 -1.32 -1.69
C LEU A 140 4.03 -2.70 -1.43
N MET A 141 3.55 -3.76 -2.11
CA MET A 141 4.18 -5.09 -2.02
C MET A 141 5.63 -5.10 -2.52
N SER A 142 6.06 -4.13 -3.31
CA SER A 142 7.46 -3.98 -3.73
C SER A 142 8.39 -3.49 -2.62
N LYS A 143 7.85 -3.10 -1.46
CA LYS A 143 8.56 -2.46 -0.34
C LYS A 143 9.10 -1.06 -0.67
N GLY A 144 8.49 -0.38 -1.63
CA GLY A 144 8.70 1.04 -1.94
C GLY A 144 7.51 1.88 -1.47
N SER A 145 7.67 3.19 -1.47
CA SER A 145 6.57 4.13 -1.26
C SER A 145 6.13 4.72 -2.60
N GLY A 146 4.83 4.83 -2.83
CA GLY A 146 4.27 5.58 -3.96
C GLY A 146 4.61 7.08 -3.93
N GLY A 147 5.23 7.57 -2.86
CA GLY A 147 5.69 8.96 -2.69
C GLY A 147 4.92 9.71 -1.62
N GLY A 148 5.05 11.02 -1.66
CA GLY A 148 4.28 12.01 -0.94
C GLY A 148 4.11 11.77 0.56
N GLU A 149 2.90 11.53 0.94
CA GLU A 149 2.47 11.35 2.33
C GLU A 149 3.17 10.16 3.02
N GLY A 150 3.50 9.09 2.30
CA GLY A 150 4.22 7.95 2.87
C GLY A 150 5.64 8.33 3.31
N ILE A 151 6.38 9.01 2.44
CA ILE A 151 7.75 9.49 2.74
C ILE A 151 7.69 10.58 3.81
N LEU A 152 6.79 11.55 3.68
CA LEU A 152 6.62 12.63 4.65
C LEU A 152 6.24 12.09 6.03
N GLY A 153 5.31 11.13 6.08
CA GLY A 153 4.89 10.48 7.31
C GLY A 153 6.05 9.80 8.02
N LEU A 154 6.85 9.02 7.30
CA LEU A 154 8.04 8.38 7.85
C LEU A 154 9.09 9.39 8.33
N LEU A 155 9.31 10.49 7.60
CA LEU A 155 10.22 11.57 8.01
C LEU A 155 9.75 12.24 9.31
N LEU A 156 8.45 12.52 9.44
CA LEU A 156 7.87 13.14 10.62
C LEU A 156 7.84 12.21 11.83
N MET A 157 7.55 10.92 11.64
CA MET A 157 7.64 9.91 12.71
C MET A 157 9.06 9.83 13.30
N HIS A 158 10.08 9.98 12.47
CA HIS A 158 11.46 9.98 12.95
C HIS A 158 11.81 11.22 13.80
N ARG A 159 11.11 12.32 13.58
CA ARG A 159 11.32 13.59 14.30
C ARG A 159 10.40 13.75 15.51
N TYR A 160 9.16 13.27 15.43
CA TYR A 160 8.10 13.47 16.41
C TYR A 160 7.45 12.14 16.78
N HIS A 161 7.63 11.68 18.02
CA HIS A 161 7.12 10.39 18.51
C HIS A 161 5.59 10.24 18.45
N ASN A 162 4.85 11.35 18.51
CA ASN A 162 3.39 11.36 18.49
C ASN A 162 2.78 11.41 17.08
N MET A 163 3.61 11.46 16.03
CA MET A 163 3.15 11.43 14.64
C MET A 163 3.10 10.01 14.10
N SER A 164 2.16 9.75 13.20
CA SER A 164 2.08 8.53 12.41
C SER A 164 1.83 8.88 10.94
N VAL A 165 2.16 7.96 10.03
CA VAL A 165 1.88 8.14 8.59
C VAL A 165 0.41 8.46 8.35
N GLY A 166 -0.50 7.74 9.05
CA GLY A 166 -1.94 7.98 8.95
C GLY A 166 -2.37 9.36 9.44
N LYS A 167 -1.76 9.90 10.51
CA LYS A 167 -2.06 11.28 10.96
C LYS A 167 -1.65 12.31 9.92
N VAL A 168 -0.48 12.14 9.32
CA VAL A 168 0.01 13.03 8.24
C VAL A 168 -0.93 12.96 7.04
N PHE A 169 -1.32 11.76 6.62
CA PHE A 169 -2.26 11.54 5.54
C PHE A 169 -3.61 12.22 5.83
N ASN A 170 -4.16 12.06 7.05
CA ASN A 170 -5.41 12.69 7.43
C ASN A 170 -5.34 14.23 7.43
N ILE A 171 -4.23 14.81 7.90
CA ILE A 171 -4.04 16.27 7.87
C ILE A 171 -4.03 16.78 6.42
N ILE A 172 -3.30 16.10 5.53
CA ILE A 172 -3.28 16.45 4.11
C ILE A 172 -4.67 16.32 3.50
N ASN A 173 -5.40 15.24 3.81
CA ASN A 173 -6.75 15.01 3.31
C ASN A 173 -7.76 16.08 3.77
N ILE A 174 -7.68 16.50 5.03
CA ILE A 174 -8.52 17.61 5.53
C ILE A 174 -8.25 18.87 4.71
N PHE A 175 -6.99 19.18 4.42
CA PHE A 175 -6.63 20.31 3.58
C PHE A 175 -7.14 20.16 2.14
N VAL A 176 -6.91 19.01 1.50
CA VAL A 176 -7.32 18.78 0.11
C VAL A 176 -8.83 18.81 -0.02
N PHE A 177 -9.57 18.03 0.77
CA PHE A 177 -11.02 17.96 0.67
C PHE A 177 -11.71 19.24 1.17
N GLY A 178 -11.13 19.92 2.16
CA GLY A 178 -11.57 21.25 2.57
C GLY A 178 -11.43 22.27 1.45
N SER A 179 -10.33 22.22 0.70
CA SER A 179 -10.14 23.07 -0.49
C SER A 179 -11.14 22.73 -1.61
N CYS A 180 -11.52 21.46 -1.78
CA CYS A 180 -12.53 21.06 -2.76
C CYS A 180 -13.90 21.71 -2.48
N ILE A 181 -14.31 21.80 -1.21
CA ILE A 181 -15.57 22.46 -0.81
C ILE A 181 -15.55 23.95 -1.20
N LEU A 182 -14.40 24.61 -1.08
CA LEU A 182 -14.27 26.03 -1.39
C LEU A 182 -14.17 26.32 -2.91
N LEU A 183 -13.54 25.40 -3.67
CA LEU A 183 -13.24 25.61 -5.09
C LEU A 183 -14.32 25.07 -6.03
N TYR A 184 -15.07 24.06 -5.58
CA TYR A 184 -16.09 23.39 -6.41
C TYR A 184 -17.44 23.40 -5.70
N ASP A 185 -17.83 22.27 -5.15
CA ASP A 185 -19.06 22.08 -4.39
C ASP A 185 -18.90 21.00 -3.30
N VAL A 186 -19.91 20.95 -2.42
CA VAL A 186 -19.93 19.97 -1.33
C VAL A 186 -20.04 18.53 -1.88
N ALA A 187 -20.75 18.34 -3.01
CA ALA A 187 -20.94 17.01 -3.60
C ALA A 187 -19.61 16.44 -4.10
N ALA A 188 -18.78 17.25 -4.79
CA ALA A 188 -17.46 16.82 -5.24
C ALA A 188 -16.55 16.39 -4.07
N ALA A 189 -16.58 17.12 -2.95
CA ALA A 189 -15.82 16.76 -1.76
C ALA A 189 -16.32 15.46 -1.12
N VAL A 190 -17.65 15.29 -1.01
CA VAL A 190 -18.25 14.05 -0.44
C VAL A 190 -17.91 12.82 -1.30
N TYR A 191 -18.06 12.92 -2.63
CA TYR A 191 -17.67 11.82 -3.52
C TYR A 191 -16.18 11.54 -3.51
N SER A 192 -15.33 12.56 -3.39
CA SER A 192 -13.87 12.40 -3.25
C SER A 192 -13.50 11.67 -1.96
N ILE A 193 -14.16 11.99 -0.85
CA ILE A 193 -13.99 11.26 0.42
C ILE A 193 -14.46 9.81 0.28
N PHE A 194 -15.61 9.59 -0.36
CA PHE A 194 -16.13 8.24 -0.60
C PHE A 194 -15.17 7.39 -1.46
N PHE A 195 -14.64 7.96 -2.54
CA PHE A 195 -13.58 7.36 -3.35
C PHE A 195 -12.34 7.02 -2.49
N ALA A 196 -11.86 7.95 -1.66
CA ALA A 196 -10.70 7.74 -0.81
C ALA A 196 -10.91 6.62 0.21
N VAL A 197 -12.12 6.51 0.79
CA VAL A 197 -12.47 5.42 1.72
C VAL A 197 -12.44 4.06 1.01
N ILE A 198 -13.04 3.96 -0.19
CA ILE A 198 -13.02 2.72 -0.97
C ILE A 198 -11.59 2.33 -1.32
N THR A 199 -10.80 3.29 -1.82
CA THR A 199 -9.38 3.07 -2.14
C THR A 199 -8.61 2.54 -0.95
N SER A 200 -8.81 3.12 0.25
CA SER A 200 -8.16 2.69 1.48
C SER A 200 -8.56 1.26 1.89
N VAL A 201 -9.86 0.95 1.87
CA VAL A 201 -10.35 -0.39 2.23
C VAL A 201 -9.81 -1.47 1.31
N VAL A 202 -9.78 -1.18 -0.01
CA VAL A 202 -9.23 -2.12 -1.01
C VAL A 202 -7.72 -2.26 -0.87
N LEU A 203 -7.03 -1.14 -0.65
CA LEU A 203 -5.59 -1.12 -0.39
C LEU A 203 -5.21 -2.01 0.79
N ASP A 204 -5.90 -1.86 1.92
CA ASP A 204 -5.63 -2.63 3.14
C ASP A 204 -5.80 -4.14 2.91
N LYS A 205 -6.79 -4.53 2.11
CA LYS A 205 -7.00 -5.94 1.72
C LYS A 205 -5.99 -6.43 0.69
N ALA A 206 -5.57 -5.58 -0.23
CA ALA A 206 -4.60 -5.92 -1.27
C ALA A 206 -3.16 -6.00 -0.73
N TYR A 207 -2.84 -5.24 0.32
CA TYR A 207 -1.51 -5.23 0.92
C TYR A 207 -1.35 -6.35 1.97
N LEU A 208 -1.22 -7.58 1.51
CA LEU A 208 -1.10 -8.79 2.32
C LEU A 208 -0.05 -8.74 3.45
N PRO A 209 1.14 -8.12 3.29
CA PRO A 209 2.11 -8.03 4.38
C PRO A 209 1.63 -7.26 5.61
N SER A 210 0.62 -6.39 5.49
CA SER A 210 0.06 -5.66 6.63
C SER A 210 -0.87 -6.50 7.49
N ILE A 211 -1.42 -7.59 6.94
CA ILE A 211 -2.36 -8.47 7.63
C ILE A 211 -1.58 -9.37 8.60
N THR A 212 -1.86 -9.25 9.88
CA THR A 212 -1.28 -10.08 10.92
C THR A 212 -2.16 -11.31 11.14
N VAL A 213 -1.53 -12.48 11.17
CA VAL A 213 -2.20 -13.78 11.34
C VAL A 213 -1.64 -14.48 12.55
N THR A 214 -2.50 -14.91 13.46
CA THR A 214 -2.14 -15.88 14.49
C THR A 214 -2.39 -17.28 13.95
N MET A 215 -1.34 -18.11 13.94
CA MET A 215 -1.43 -19.51 13.58
C MET A 215 -1.36 -20.36 14.85
N ILE A 216 -2.33 -21.25 15.02
CA ILE A 216 -2.32 -22.32 16.00
C ILE A 216 -2.12 -23.60 15.22
N VAL A 217 -0.99 -24.25 15.43
CA VAL A 217 -0.61 -25.48 14.72
C VAL A 217 -0.64 -26.62 15.69
N ILE A 218 -1.44 -27.65 15.40
CA ILE A 218 -1.62 -28.84 16.24
C ILE A 218 -1.06 -30.04 15.49
N THR A 219 -0.07 -30.70 16.09
CA THR A 219 0.63 -31.82 15.48
C THR A 219 1.12 -32.80 16.55
N LYS A 220 1.30 -34.06 16.14
CA LYS A 220 1.93 -35.11 16.97
C LYS A 220 3.44 -35.22 16.71
N ILE A 221 3.93 -34.56 15.64
CA ILE A 221 5.35 -34.61 15.26
C ILE A 221 6.13 -33.60 16.09
N ASP A 222 7.28 -34.03 16.60
CA ASP A 222 8.21 -33.17 17.30
C ASP A 222 9.06 -32.34 16.33
N LEU A 223 9.63 -31.23 16.84
CA LEU A 223 10.54 -30.34 16.12
C LEU A 223 9.90 -29.52 14.96
N VAL A 224 8.58 -29.53 14.81
CA VAL A 224 7.89 -28.70 13.82
C VAL A 224 8.11 -27.21 14.09
N GLU A 225 8.34 -26.83 15.34
CA GLU A 225 8.72 -25.45 15.72
C GLU A 225 10.02 -24.98 15.05
N GLU A 226 10.97 -25.89 14.81
CA GLU A 226 12.22 -25.54 14.11
C GLU A 226 11.98 -25.18 12.65
N VAL A 227 11.03 -25.88 11.99
CA VAL A 227 10.62 -25.56 10.63
C VAL A 227 10.04 -24.16 10.54
N ILE A 228 9.16 -23.80 11.49
CA ILE A 228 8.56 -22.45 11.57
C ILE A 228 9.66 -21.41 11.78
N PHE A 229 10.56 -21.65 12.74
CA PHE A 229 11.65 -20.71 13.01
C PHE A 229 12.59 -20.54 11.83
N ALA A 230 13.00 -21.63 11.19
CA ALA A 230 13.88 -21.60 10.01
C ALA A 230 13.25 -20.87 8.82
N ALA A 231 11.92 -21.04 8.61
CA ALA A 231 11.22 -20.47 7.48
C ALA A 231 10.94 -18.97 7.59
N VAL A 232 10.59 -18.48 8.80
CA VAL A 232 10.09 -17.11 9.00
C VAL A 232 10.80 -16.34 10.12
N HIS A 233 11.65 -16.99 10.92
CA HIS A 233 12.39 -16.41 12.06
C HIS A 233 11.44 -15.67 13.03
N ARG A 234 10.29 -16.27 13.34
CA ARG A 234 9.30 -15.76 14.29
C ARG A 234 9.31 -16.59 15.57
N GLY A 235 8.97 -15.95 16.68
CA GLY A 235 8.79 -16.65 17.93
C GLY A 235 7.67 -17.69 17.84
N VAL A 236 7.90 -18.86 18.44
CA VAL A 236 6.92 -19.94 18.54
C VAL A 236 6.78 -20.33 20.00
N THR A 237 5.55 -20.40 20.48
CA THR A 237 5.26 -20.92 21.81
C THR A 237 4.73 -22.35 21.67
N LYS A 238 5.43 -23.32 22.28
CA LYS A 238 5.03 -24.73 22.29
C LYS A 238 4.33 -25.06 23.58
N ILE A 239 3.14 -25.64 23.47
CA ILE A 239 2.32 -26.13 24.59
C ILE A 239 2.12 -27.63 24.39
N LYS A 240 2.45 -28.44 25.36
CA LYS A 240 2.14 -29.87 25.34
C LYS A 240 0.71 -30.10 25.78
N GLY A 241 -0.02 -30.89 25.05
CA GLY A 241 -1.40 -31.25 25.34
C GLY A 241 -1.62 -32.75 25.11
N ILE A 242 -2.82 -33.23 25.46
CA ILE A 242 -3.25 -34.59 25.19
C ILE A 242 -4.52 -34.52 24.38
N GLY A 243 -4.60 -35.26 23.27
CA GLY A 243 -5.80 -35.36 22.46
C GLY A 243 -6.94 -36.02 23.28
N ALA A 244 -7.99 -35.27 23.55
CA ALA A 244 -9.08 -35.75 24.43
C ALA A 244 -9.77 -37.02 23.93
N TYR A 245 -9.81 -37.22 22.61
CA TYR A 245 -10.40 -38.41 21.99
C TYR A 245 -9.38 -39.56 21.86
N SER A 246 -8.16 -39.26 21.41
CA SER A 246 -7.15 -40.28 21.15
C SER A 246 -6.36 -40.72 22.38
N GLY A 247 -6.28 -39.87 23.43
CA GLY A 247 -5.42 -40.08 24.59
C GLY A 247 -3.91 -39.90 24.30
N GLU A 248 -3.56 -39.46 23.10
CA GLU A 248 -2.17 -39.32 22.66
C GLU A 248 -1.59 -37.93 22.90
N ASP A 249 -0.29 -37.87 23.12
CA ASP A 249 0.45 -36.61 23.25
C ASP A 249 0.36 -35.79 21.98
N THR A 250 0.17 -34.49 22.14
CA THR A 250 -0.01 -33.55 21.05
C THR A 250 0.73 -32.26 21.36
N ASN A 251 1.40 -31.67 20.35
CA ASN A 251 2.03 -30.38 20.45
C ASN A 251 1.11 -29.30 19.86
N VAL A 252 0.88 -28.23 20.61
CA VAL A 252 0.17 -27.05 20.14
C VAL A 252 1.19 -25.92 20.03
N LEU A 253 1.42 -25.44 18.82
CA LEU A 253 2.37 -24.36 18.52
C LEU A 253 1.60 -23.10 18.21
N LEU A 254 1.91 -22.01 18.92
CA LEU A 254 1.32 -20.69 18.69
C LEU A 254 2.39 -19.78 18.11
N THR A 255 2.11 -19.18 16.96
CA THR A 255 2.97 -18.17 16.34
C THR A 255 2.16 -17.05 15.72
N VAL A 256 2.76 -15.87 15.62
CA VAL A 256 2.17 -14.70 14.98
C VAL A 256 3.05 -14.29 13.80
N VAL A 257 2.45 -14.22 12.64
CA VAL A 257 3.12 -14.01 11.35
C VAL A 257 2.33 -13.01 10.49
N SER A 258 2.92 -12.55 9.39
CA SER A 258 2.16 -11.85 8.35
C SER A 258 1.40 -12.85 7.47
N LYS A 259 0.38 -12.38 6.73
CA LYS A 259 -0.38 -13.24 5.79
C LYS A 259 0.50 -13.91 4.74
N VAL A 260 1.54 -13.22 4.28
CA VAL A 260 2.51 -13.80 3.32
C VAL A 260 3.33 -14.91 3.97
N GLU A 261 3.74 -14.71 5.23
CA GLU A 261 4.47 -15.72 6.00
C GLU A 261 3.58 -16.94 6.31
N SER A 262 2.27 -16.73 6.64
CA SER A 262 1.35 -17.84 6.90
C SER A 262 1.11 -18.71 5.68
N MET A 263 0.96 -18.10 4.49
CA MET A 263 0.82 -18.84 3.23
C MET A 263 2.03 -19.74 2.94
N LYS A 264 3.25 -19.21 3.18
CA LYS A 264 4.50 -19.98 3.03
C LYS A 264 4.58 -21.11 4.06
N LEU A 265 4.25 -20.81 5.32
CA LEU A 265 4.30 -21.79 6.41
C LEU A 265 3.31 -22.92 6.20
N ARG A 266 2.09 -22.64 5.77
CA ARG A 266 1.06 -23.66 5.52
C ARG A 266 1.61 -24.75 4.62
N HIS A 267 2.18 -24.38 3.48
CA HIS A 267 2.74 -25.35 2.52
C HIS A 267 3.85 -26.20 3.13
N LEU A 268 4.80 -25.58 3.83
CA LEU A 268 5.90 -26.28 4.47
C LEU A 268 5.44 -27.22 5.61
N LEU A 269 4.44 -26.79 6.36
CA LEU A 269 3.90 -27.57 7.48
C LEU A 269 3.08 -28.77 7.00
N GLU A 270 2.30 -28.63 5.92
CA GLU A 270 1.57 -29.72 5.26
C GLU A 270 2.52 -30.75 4.65
N GLU A 271 3.70 -30.32 4.14
CA GLU A 271 4.75 -31.23 3.68
C GLU A 271 5.40 -32.01 4.83
N CYS A 272 5.55 -31.40 6.01
CA CYS A 272 6.16 -32.04 7.19
C CYS A 272 5.21 -33.03 7.87
N ASP A 273 3.93 -32.71 7.95
CA ASP A 273 2.90 -33.53 8.58
C ASP A 273 1.60 -33.45 7.76
N PRO A 274 1.29 -34.47 6.94
CA PRO A 274 0.05 -34.51 6.17
C PRO A 274 -1.24 -34.50 7.02
N ASN A 275 -1.15 -34.81 8.32
CA ASN A 275 -2.26 -34.79 9.27
C ASN A 275 -2.26 -33.55 10.18
N ILE A 276 -1.47 -32.55 9.84
CA ILE A 276 -1.36 -31.33 10.63
C ILE A 276 -2.70 -30.58 10.67
N PHE A 277 -3.04 -30.05 11.82
CA PHE A 277 -4.23 -29.21 11.96
C PHE A 277 -3.83 -27.78 12.24
N ILE A 278 -4.20 -26.85 11.35
CA ILE A 278 -3.81 -25.45 11.42
C ILE A 278 -5.07 -24.59 11.52
N ILE A 279 -5.10 -23.72 12.54
CA ILE A 279 -6.13 -22.69 12.72
C ILE A 279 -5.48 -21.34 12.47
N GLU A 280 -6.05 -20.53 11.58
CA GLU A 280 -5.58 -19.17 11.30
C GLU A 280 -6.62 -18.14 11.73
N TYR A 281 -6.20 -17.16 12.53
CA TYR A 281 -6.97 -15.98 12.85
C TYR A 281 -6.33 -14.76 12.19
N GLU A 282 -7.03 -14.14 11.25
CA GLU A 282 -6.58 -12.93 10.55
C GLU A 282 -6.95 -11.66 11.32
N ASN A 283 -6.24 -10.57 11.02
CA ASN A 283 -6.47 -9.23 11.57
C ASN A 283 -6.39 -9.16 13.10
N VAL A 284 -5.51 -9.95 13.70
CA VAL A 284 -5.26 -9.91 15.15
C VAL A 284 -4.44 -8.68 15.53
N SER A 285 -4.81 -8.04 16.64
CA SER A 285 -4.03 -6.97 17.23
C SER A 285 -2.96 -7.56 18.15
N VAL A 286 -1.70 -7.26 17.87
CA VAL A 286 -0.56 -7.69 18.68
C VAL A 286 0.08 -6.47 19.33
N ILE A 287 0.16 -6.49 20.65
CA ILE A 287 0.80 -5.44 21.47
C ILE A 287 2.04 -6.02 22.11
N GLY A 288 3.17 -5.32 22.01
CA GLY A 288 4.44 -5.74 22.61
C GLY A 288 5.54 -5.93 21.56
N ASN A 289 6.45 -6.88 21.82
CA ASN A 289 7.66 -7.09 21.01
C ASN A 289 7.39 -7.86 19.72
N PHE A 290 6.55 -7.28 18.84
CA PHE A 290 6.24 -7.82 17.50
C PHE A 290 6.70 -6.84 16.43
N GLU A 291 7.75 -7.19 15.69
CA GLU A 291 8.19 -6.40 14.53
C GLU A 291 7.34 -6.77 13.28
N LYS A 292 6.60 -5.80 12.76
CA LYS A 292 6.03 -5.91 11.41
C LYS A 292 7.18 -5.85 10.40
N ARG A 293 7.60 -6.99 9.86
CA ARG A 293 8.57 -7.06 8.76
C ARG A 293 7.84 -6.74 7.46
N LEU A 294 7.93 -5.48 7.03
CA LEU A 294 7.39 -4.97 5.77
C LEU A 294 8.27 -5.38 4.59
#